data_407d4f9691d45cf8b4fbe6486ea3fe12
#
_entry.id   407d4f9691d45cf8b4fbe6486ea3fe12
#
_cell.length_a   1.000
_cell.length_b   1.000
_cell.length_c   1.000
_cell.angle_alpha   90.00
_cell.angle_beta   90.00
_cell.angle_gamma   90.00
#
_symmetry.space_group_name_H-M   'P 1'
#
loop_
_entity.id
_entity.type
_entity.pdbx_description
1 polymer ?
#
loop_
_entity_poly.entity_id
_entity_poly.type
_entity_poly.pdbx_seq_one_letter_code
_entity_poly.pdbx_strand_id
1 'polypeptide(L)'
;MRGLDKIIEQAGQAGKDLLSQLTNKVSHNRYTLTIDELSTPISVLNVKGEEALNQLWHYTITFTSANKTLSTDAFLNQPATFSFNSVVSDALSSAIRALGDFTNDKSTRKVYGIITEFSQLSVNKEEAHYQVVLSPRLARLTLNRNCAIFQNQSVVSVVEQILRSHGLNGIDYRLELKEHYPAREFITQWQE
;
A
#
# COMPACT_ATOMS: atom_id res chain seq x y z
N MET A 1 -40.01 -41.53 6.79
CA MET A 1 -38.92 -41.15 7.71
C MET A 1 -37.52 -41.16 7.06
N ARG A 2 -37.17 -42.11 6.17
CA ARG A 2 -35.82 -42.17 5.53
C ARG A 2 -35.42 -41.00 4.58
N GLY A 3 -36.36 -40.15 4.18
CA GLY A 3 -36.05 -39.04 3.26
C GLY A 3 -35.60 -37.75 3.95
N LEU A 4 -36.11 -37.47 5.13
CA LEU A 4 -35.78 -36.27 5.91
C LEU A 4 -34.35 -36.36 6.49
N ASP A 5 -33.96 -37.54 6.97
CA ASP A 5 -32.61 -37.75 7.54
C ASP A 5 -31.52 -37.53 6.48
N LYS A 6 -31.75 -37.97 5.23
CA LYS A 6 -30.83 -37.71 4.13
C LYS A 6 -30.72 -36.23 3.76
N ILE A 7 -31.78 -35.47 3.84
CA ILE A 7 -31.79 -34.02 3.54
C ILE A 7 -31.05 -33.26 4.63
N ILE A 8 -31.24 -33.64 5.91
CA ILE A 8 -30.53 -33.03 7.04
C ILE A 8 -29.03 -33.36 6.98
N GLU A 9 -28.67 -34.58 6.59
CA GLU A 9 -27.29 -35.00 6.47
C GLU A 9 -26.57 -34.30 5.29
N GLN A 10 -27.27 -34.14 4.15
CA GLN A 10 -26.75 -33.38 3.00
C GLN A 10 -26.63 -31.87 3.28
N ALA A 11 -27.56 -31.28 4.01
CA ALA A 11 -27.49 -29.88 4.44
C ALA A 11 -26.35 -29.67 5.44
N GLY A 12 -26.10 -30.62 6.34
CA GLY A 12 -24.98 -30.62 7.26
C GLY A 12 -23.62 -30.73 6.56
N GLN A 13 -23.53 -31.54 5.52
CA GLN A 13 -22.30 -31.71 4.74
C GLN A 13 -22.02 -30.47 3.87
N ALA A 14 -23.02 -29.93 3.20
CA ALA A 14 -22.92 -28.68 2.43
C ALA A 14 -22.53 -27.49 3.32
N GLY A 15 -23.04 -27.45 4.56
CA GLY A 15 -22.65 -26.47 5.56
C GLY A 15 -21.19 -26.61 6.00
N LYS A 16 -20.68 -27.82 6.18
CA LYS A 16 -19.28 -28.11 6.51
C LYS A 16 -18.36 -27.78 5.36
N ASP A 17 -18.74 -28.08 4.12
CA ASP A 17 -17.95 -27.76 2.92
C ASP A 17 -17.90 -26.25 2.69
N LEU A 18 -19.00 -25.53 2.91
CA LEU A 18 -19.01 -24.06 2.91
C LEU A 18 -18.14 -23.47 4.02
N LEU A 19 -18.19 -24.01 5.23
CA LEU A 19 -17.32 -23.58 6.34
C LEU A 19 -15.85 -23.87 6.02
N SER A 20 -15.50 -25.02 5.45
CA SER A 20 -14.13 -25.35 5.08
C SER A 20 -13.60 -24.47 3.93
N GLN A 21 -14.45 -24.12 2.96
CA GLN A 21 -14.10 -23.15 1.91
C GLN A 21 -13.97 -21.73 2.44
N LEU A 22 -14.75 -21.35 3.44
CA LEU A 22 -14.66 -20.06 4.11
C LEU A 22 -13.41 -19.97 4.99
N THR A 23 -13.08 -21.03 5.73
CA THR A 23 -11.87 -21.05 6.57
C THR A 23 -10.58 -21.09 5.75
N ASN A 24 -10.57 -21.73 4.58
CA ASN A 24 -9.42 -21.71 3.67
C ASN A 24 -9.19 -20.35 2.97
N LYS A 25 -10.20 -19.49 2.93
CA LYS A 25 -10.09 -18.12 2.37
C LYS A 25 -9.79 -17.05 3.42
N VAL A 26 -9.78 -17.40 4.70
CA VAL A 26 -9.41 -16.44 5.76
C VAL A 26 -7.90 -16.25 5.72
N SER A 27 -7.44 -15.24 5.00
CA SER A 27 -6.08 -14.76 5.16
C SER A 27 -5.93 -14.26 6.60
N HIS A 28 -5.19 -15.00 7.42
CA HIS A 28 -4.82 -14.61 8.79
C HIS A 28 -3.81 -13.46 8.80
N ASN A 29 -3.42 -12.99 7.63
CA ASN A 29 -2.45 -11.91 7.48
C ASN A 29 -3.12 -10.57 7.74
N ARG A 30 -2.76 -9.94 8.84
CA ARG A 30 -3.23 -8.58 9.21
C ARG A 30 -2.77 -7.52 8.22
N TYR A 31 -1.83 -7.84 7.37
CA TYR A 31 -1.21 -6.91 6.44
C TYR A 31 -1.14 -7.54 5.05
N THR A 32 -1.38 -6.72 4.04
CA THR A 32 -1.20 -7.12 2.65
C THR A 32 -0.34 -6.07 1.96
N LEU A 33 0.71 -6.52 1.29
CA LEU A 33 1.50 -5.71 0.37
C LEU A 33 1.18 -6.17 -1.04
N THR A 34 0.72 -5.25 -1.87
CA THR A 34 0.52 -5.45 -3.31
C THR A 34 1.49 -4.55 -4.05
N ILE A 35 2.27 -5.11 -4.96
CA ILE A 35 3.23 -4.38 -5.79
C ILE A 35 2.77 -4.58 -7.23
N ASP A 36 2.67 -3.49 -7.97
CA ASP A 36 2.22 -3.55 -9.36
C ASP A 36 3.21 -4.41 -10.19
N GLU A 37 2.65 -5.12 -11.16
CA GLU A 37 3.39 -6.07 -12.04
C GLU A 37 4.03 -7.28 -11.34
N LEU A 38 3.98 -7.38 -10.00
CA LEU A 38 4.49 -8.54 -9.29
C LEU A 38 3.43 -9.64 -9.21
N SER A 39 3.61 -10.71 -9.99
CA SER A 39 2.73 -11.89 -9.97
C SER A 39 3.09 -12.92 -8.90
N THR A 40 4.27 -12.81 -8.29
CA THR A 40 4.76 -13.77 -7.30
C THR A 40 4.05 -13.57 -5.96
N PRO A 41 3.51 -14.63 -5.34
CA PRO A 41 2.93 -14.56 -4.00
C PRO A 41 3.95 -14.14 -2.96
N ILE A 42 3.57 -13.18 -2.11
CA ILE A 42 4.37 -12.71 -0.98
C ILE A 42 3.55 -12.77 0.30
N SER A 43 4.21 -13.04 1.41
CA SER A 43 3.59 -13.08 2.75
C SER A 43 4.28 -12.09 3.68
N VAL A 44 3.54 -11.08 4.14
CA VAL A 44 4.10 -10.06 5.04
C VAL A 44 4.33 -10.66 6.42
N LEU A 45 5.54 -10.51 6.94
CA LEU A 45 5.95 -10.96 8.28
C LEU A 45 5.90 -9.84 9.31
N ASN A 46 6.47 -8.70 8.96
CA ASN A 46 6.61 -7.57 9.87
C ASN A 46 6.51 -6.25 9.12
N VAL A 47 6.05 -5.22 9.83
CA VAL A 47 6.01 -3.85 9.32
C VAL A 47 6.42 -2.89 10.43
N LYS A 48 7.29 -1.95 10.08
CA LYS A 48 7.62 -0.77 10.88
C LYS A 48 7.30 0.47 10.05
N GLY A 49 6.37 1.31 10.52
CA GLY A 49 5.98 2.56 9.87
C GLY A 49 6.42 3.76 10.68
N GLU A 50 6.88 4.80 10.01
CA GLU A 50 7.21 6.09 10.59
C GLU A 50 6.48 7.19 9.82
N GLU A 51 5.64 7.94 10.52
CA GLU A 51 4.86 9.05 9.98
C GLU A 51 5.05 10.28 10.88
N ALA A 52 5.42 11.40 10.30
CA ALA A 52 5.53 12.67 11.02
C ALA A 52 5.12 13.84 10.12
N LEU A 53 4.71 14.95 10.75
CA LEU A 53 4.45 16.20 10.03
C LEU A 53 5.76 16.75 9.46
N ASN A 54 5.68 17.32 8.26
CA ASN A 54 6.81 17.90 7.53
C ASN A 54 7.94 16.91 7.19
N GLN A 55 7.65 15.61 7.21
CA GLN A 55 8.58 14.56 6.80
C GLN A 55 7.89 13.58 5.85
N LEU A 56 8.68 12.95 5.01
CA LEU A 56 8.19 11.86 4.19
C LEU A 56 7.98 10.64 5.10
N TRP A 57 6.77 10.09 5.05
CA TRP A 57 6.50 8.84 5.75
C TRP A 57 7.22 7.68 5.05
N HIS A 58 7.56 6.63 5.80
CA HIS A 58 8.10 5.40 5.24
C HIS A 58 7.65 4.18 6.05
N TYR A 59 7.50 3.06 5.35
CA TYR A 59 7.17 1.76 5.93
C TYR A 59 8.22 0.74 5.50
N THR A 60 8.96 0.22 6.47
CA THR A 60 9.85 -0.91 6.28
C THR A 60 9.04 -2.19 6.44
N ILE A 61 8.92 -2.96 5.37
CA ILE A 61 8.06 -4.15 5.30
C ILE A 61 8.94 -5.36 5.01
N THR A 62 8.93 -6.33 5.92
CA THR A 62 9.61 -7.62 5.74
C THR A 62 8.58 -8.67 5.31
N PHE A 63 8.90 -9.44 4.28
CA PHE A 63 8.03 -10.48 3.74
C PHE A 63 8.82 -11.72 3.31
N THR A 64 8.12 -12.84 3.14
CA THR A 64 8.66 -14.05 2.53
C THR A 64 8.08 -14.31 1.15
N SER A 65 8.84 -15.02 0.34
CA SER A 65 8.41 -15.56 -0.94
C SER A 65 9.09 -16.88 -1.22
N ALA A 66 8.37 -17.81 -1.86
CA ALA A 66 8.94 -19.05 -2.40
C ALA A 66 9.93 -18.78 -3.53
N ASN A 67 9.79 -17.65 -4.23
CA ASN A 67 10.77 -17.21 -5.22
C ASN A 67 12.00 -16.62 -4.53
N LYS A 68 13.14 -17.29 -4.68
CA LYS A 68 14.42 -16.94 -4.03
C LYS A 68 15.30 -16.01 -4.86
N THR A 69 14.85 -15.69 -6.06
CA THR A 69 15.61 -14.91 -7.05
C THR A 69 14.88 -13.63 -7.47
N LEU A 70 14.13 -13.02 -6.55
CA LEU A 70 13.49 -11.73 -6.83
C LEU A 70 14.56 -10.68 -7.09
N SER A 71 14.46 -9.98 -8.20
CA SER A 71 15.43 -8.98 -8.61
C SER A 71 15.06 -7.59 -8.09
N THR A 72 16.05 -6.78 -7.81
CA THR A 72 15.89 -5.38 -7.39
C THR A 72 15.09 -4.57 -8.41
N ASP A 73 15.33 -4.80 -9.71
CA ASP A 73 14.67 -4.06 -10.79
C ASP A 73 13.16 -4.28 -10.85
N ALA A 74 12.69 -5.46 -10.39
CA ALA A 74 11.27 -5.77 -10.31
C ALA A 74 10.55 -5.03 -9.16
N PHE A 75 11.29 -4.43 -8.25
CA PHE A 75 10.74 -3.77 -7.06
C PHE A 75 10.97 -2.27 -7.04
N LEU A 76 12.19 -1.82 -7.35
CA LEU A 76 12.52 -0.40 -7.23
C LEU A 76 11.64 0.48 -8.11
N ASN A 77 11.14 1.55 -7.50
CA ASN A 77 10.29 2.54 -8.12
C ASN A 77 8.91 2.03 -8.59
N GLN A 78 8.56 0.78 -8.26
CA GLN A 78 7.23 0.23 -8.57
C GLN A 78 6.18 0.80 -7.63
N PRO A 79 4.99 1.14 -8.16
CA PRO A 79 3.83 1.47 -7.35
C PRO A 79 3.46 0.30 -6.45
N ALA A 80 3.15 0.59 -5.21
CA ALA A 80 2.73 -0.43 -4.26
C ALA A 80 1.67 0.10 -3.30
N THR A 81 0.83 -0.82 -2.84
CA THR A 81 -0.24 -0.56 -1.88
C THR A 81 -0.03 -1.44 -0.66
N PHE A 82 0.05 -0.81 0.50
CA PHE A 82 0.07 -1.51 1.77
C PHE A 82 -1.28 -1.36 2.47
N SER A 83 -1.90 -2.48 2.85
CA SER A 83 -3.23 -2.52 3.45
C SER A 83 -3.17 -3.10 4.86
N PHE A 84 -3.81 -2.39 5.80
CA PHE A 84 -4.05 -2.85 7.16
C PHE A 84 -5.39 -3.59 7.18
N ASN A 85 -5.38 -4.91 7.10
CA ASN A 85 -6.60 -5.70 7.06
C ASN A 85 -7.27 -5.72 8.45
N SER A 86 -8.57 -5.50 8.49
CA SER A 86 -9.31 -5.72 9.74
C SER A 86 -9.35 -7.22 10.04
N VAL A 87 -9.29 -7.58 11.32
CA VAL A 87 -9.33 -8.99 11.79
C VAL A 87 -10.69 -9.67 11.51
N VAL A 88 -11.68 -8.89 11.14
CA VAL A 88 -13.00 -9.41 10.75
C VAL A 88 -12.89 -9.94 9.34
N SER A 89 -12.90 -11.26 9.21
CA SER A 89 -12.88 -11.93 7.90
C SER A 89 -13.99 -11.41 7.00
N ASP A 90 -13.69 -11.23 5.71
CA ASP A 90 -14.68 -10.80 4.69
C ASP A 90 -15.94 -11.69 4.68
N ALA A 91 -15.77 -12.97 5.06
CA ALA A 91 -16.88 -13.90 5.23
C ALA A 91 -17.79 -13.56 6.41
N LEU A 92 -17.24 -13.11 7.54
CA LEU A 92 -18.02 -12.70 8.70
C LEU A 92 -18.67 -11.34 8.44
N SER A 93 -17.96 -10.41 7.78
CA SER A 93 -18.54 -9.13 7.35
C SER A 93 -19.67 -9.33 6.34
N SER A 94 -19.57 -10.28 5.42
CA SER A 94 -20.64 -10.63 4.47
C SER A 94 -21.85 -11.25 5.18
N ALA A 95 -21.63 -12.11 6.16
CA ALA A 95 -22.70 -12.69 6.98
C ALA A 95 -23.40 -11.65 7.86
N ILE A 96 -22.64 -10.70 8.42
CA ILE A 96 -23.18 -9.59 9.23
C ILE A 96 -23.96 -8.62 8.34
N ARG A 97 -23.50 -8.33 7.12
CA ARG A 97 -24.25 -7.53 6.13
C ARG A 97 -25.57 -8.16 5.73
N ALA A 98 -25.63 -9.49 5.66
CA ALA A 98 -26.87 -10.22 5.36
C ALA A 98 -27.89 -10.18 6.50
N LEU A 99 -27.48 -9.88 7.73
CA LEU A 99 -28.31 -9.82 8.93
C LEU A 99 -28.85 -8.42 9.27
N GLY A 100 -28.47 -7.39 8.51
CA GLY A 100 -28.96 -6.02 8.69
C GLY A 100 -27.88 -5.00 9.05
N ASP A 101 -28.17 -3.77 8.69
CA ASP A 101 -27.33 -2.58 8.54
C ASP A 101 -26.65 -2.08 9.84
N PHE A 102 -25.78 -2.88 10.44
CA PHE A 102 -24.96 -2.49 11.60
C PHE A 102 -23.46 -2.45 11.31
N THR A 103 -23.06 -2.28 10.06
CA THR A 103 -21.66 -2.18 9.74
C THR A 103 -21.18 -0.73 9.83
N ASN A 104 -20.54 -0.40 10.95
CA ASN A 104 -19.48 0.59 10.91
C ASN A 104 -18.46 0.08 9.87
N ASP A 105 -18.42 0.74 8.73
CA ASP A 105 -17.45 0.51 7.67
C ASP A 105 -16.07 0.84 8.24
N LYS A 106 -15.43 -0.14 8.91
CA LYS A 106 -14.02 -0.04 9.27
C LYS A 106 -13.28 -0.15 7.96
N SER A 107 -13.21 0.97 7.26
CA SER A 107 -12.44 1.10 6.03
C SER A 107 -11.04 0.57 6.29
N THR A 108 -10.64 -0.45 5.54
CA THR A 108 -9.28 -0.97 5.54
C THR A 108 -8.35 0.19 5.22
N ARG A 109 -7.49 0.59 6.17
CA ARG A 109 -6.50 1.64 5.92
C ARG A 109 -5.55 1.14 4.84
N LYS A 110 -5.41 1.94 3.79
CA LYS A 110 -4.47 1.68 2.70
C LYS A 110 -3.48 2.82 2.60
N VAL A 111 -2.23 2.48 2.37
CA VAL A 111 -1.14 3.41 2.11
C VAL A 111 -0.62 3.14 0.72
N TYR A 112 -0.59 4.18 -0.11
CA TYR A 112 -0.15 4.12 -1.50
C TYR A 112 1.19 4.81 -1.66
N GLY A 113 2.12 4.15 -2.32
CA GLY A 113 3.46 4.71 -2.51
C GLY A 113 4.23 3.99 -3.60
N ILE A 114 5.55 4.14 -3.52
CA ILE A 114 6.52 3.45 -4.37
C ILE A 114 7.53 2.73 -3.48
N ILE A 115 8.12 1.67 -4.01
CA ILE A 115 9.23 0.98 -3.35
C ILE A 115 10.51 1.78 -3.61
N THR A 116 11.13 2.27 -2.54
CA THR A 116 12.38 3.06 -2.61
C THR A 116 13.61 2.23 -2.28
N GLU A 117 13.45 1.12 -1.56
CA GLU A 117 14.54 0.21 -1.24
C GLU A 117 14.07 -1.24 -1.33
N PHE A 118 14.95 -2.12 -1.75
CA PHE A 118 14.75 -3.56 -1.78
C PHE A 118 16.01 -4.28 -1.31
N SER A 119 15.86 -5.27 -0.45
CA SER A 119 16.95 -6.12 0.01
C SER A 119 16.50 -7.54 0.27
N GLN A 120 17.38 -8.51 0.00
CA GLN A 120 17.23 -9.89 0.40
C GLN A 120 17.96 -10.09 1.72
N LEU A 121 17.22 -10.48 2.76
CA LEU A 121 17.75 -10.64 4.11
C LEU A 121 18.37 -12.02 4.33
N SER A 122 17.67 -13.06 3.89
CA SER A 122 18.12 -14.44 4.04
C SER A 122 17.40 -15.38 3.07
N VAL A 123 17.99 -16.55 2.85
CA VAL A 123 17.43 -17.62 2.03
C VAL A 123 17.57 -18.93 2.81
N ASN A 124 16.49 -19.72 2.85
CA ASN A 124 16.50 -21.07 3.39
C ASN A 124 16.06 -22.08 2.31
N LYS A 125 15.82 -23.35 2.71
CA LYS A 125 15.43 -24.41 1.76
C LYS A 125 14.04 -24.19 1.15
N GLU A 126 13.14 -23.53 1.86
CA GLU A 126 11.71 -23.39 1.46
C GLU A 126 11.42 -22.02 0.85
N GLU A 127 11.93 -20.95 1.46
CA GLU A 127 11.61 -19.58 1.09
C GLU A 127 12.80 -18.62 1.26
N ALA A 128 12.66 -17.42 0.74
CA ALA A 128 13.57 -16.31 0.99
C ALA A 128 12.84 -15.17 1.72
N HIS A 129 13.60 -14.47 2.56
CA HIS A 129 13.15 -13.31 3.33
C HIS A 129 13.66 -12.05 2.64
N TYR A 130 12.75 -11.13 2.42
CA TYR A 130 13.00 -9.86 1.75
C TYR A 130 12.54 -8.69 2.61
N GLN A 131 13.09 -7.54 2.33
CA GLN A 131 12.68 -6.28 2.91
C GLN A 131 12.52 -5.24 1.83
N VAL A 132 11.46 -4.45 1.92
CA VAL A 132 11.24 -3.26 1.10
C VAL A 132 10.97 -2.06 1.98
N VAL A 133 11.28 -0.88 1.45
CA VAL A 133 10.82 0.39 2.01
C VAL A 133 9.78 0.99 1.06
N LEU A 134 8.57 1.18 1.57
CA LEU A 134 7.49 1.87 0.88
C LEU A 134 7.49 3.34 1.32
N SER A 135 7.52 4.26 0.37
CA SER A 135 7.55 5.71 0.59
C SER A 135 6.57 6.44 -0.34
N PRO A 136 6.18 7.69 -0.06
CA PRO A 136 5.34 8.46 -0.97
C PRO A 136 6.08 8.73 -2.28
N ARG A 137 5.34 8.92 -3.38
CA ARG A 137 5.93 9.26 -4.69
C ARG A 137 6.82 10.50 -4.65
N LEU A 138 6.54 11.41 -3.72
CA LEU A 138 7.34 12.61 -3.45
C LEU A 138 8.80 12.27 -3.07
N ALA A 139 9.08 11.08 -2.54
CA ALA A 139 10.43 10.63 -2.22
C ALA A 139 11.38 10.63 -3.43
N ARG A 140 10.86 10.56 -4.66
CA ARG A 140 11.66 10.69 -5.89
C ARG A 140 12.43 12.00 -5.96
N LEU A 141 11.90 13.08 -5.38
CA LEU A 141 12.57 14.38 -5.38
C LEU A 141 13.85 14.39 -4.56
N THR A 142 13.97 13.50 -3.57
CA THR A 142 15.19 13.41 -2.74
C THR A 142 16.40 12.86 -3.50
N LEU A 143 16.17 12.20 -4.64
CA LEU A 143 17.22 11.59 -5.46
C LEU A 143 17.95 12.61 -6.35
N ASN A 144 17.40 13.81 -6.48
CA ASN A 144 17.95 14.82 -7.38
C ASN A 144 18.06 16.17 -6.67
N ARG A 145 19.12 16.90 -6.99
CA ARG A 145 19.32 18.26 -6.53
C ARG A 145 19.49 19.16 -7.74
N ASN A 146 18.78 20.28 -7.74
CA ASN A 146 18.80 21.19 -8.86
C ASN A 146 19.11 22.62 -8.42
N CYS A 147 19.61 23.41 -9.37
CA CYS A 147 19.76 24.84 -9.22
C CYS A 147 18.99 25.52 -10.35
N ALA A 148 18.05 26.38 -10.00
CA ALA A 148 17.24 27.10 -10.97
C ALA A 148 16.89 28.51 -10.49
N ILE A 149 16.62 29.40 -11.43
CA ILE A 149 16.10 30.75 -11.17
C ILE A 149 14.75 30.86 -11.88
N PHE A 150 13.71 31.19 -11.11
CA PHE A 150 12.37 31.44 -11.61
C PHE A 150 12.11 32.93 -11.54
N GLN A 151 11.57 33.51 -12.62
CA GLN A 151 11.31 34.94 -12.74
C GLN A 151 9.81 35.22 -12.85
N ASN A 152 9.36 36.28 -12.18
CA ASN A 152 7.97 36.76 -12.24
C ASN A 152 6.92 35.67 -11.92
N GLN A 153 7.23 34.78 -10.99
CA GLN A 153 6.35 33.68 -10.57
C GLN A 153 6.07 33.73 -9.07
N SER A 154 4.93 33.16 -8.68
CA SER A 154 4.65 32.91 -7.27
C SER A 154 5.38 31.64 -6.79
N VAL A 155 5.64 31.54 -5.49
CA VAL A 155 6.22 30.31 -4.88
C VAL A 155 5.33 29.09 -5.20
N VAL A 156 4.02 29.27 -5.19
CA VAL A 156 3.05 28.20 -5.50
C VAL A 156 3.24 27.68 -6.92
N SER A 157 3.34 28.59 -7.90
CA SER A 157 3.56 28.23 -9.31
C SER A 157 4.88 27.48 -9.50
N VAL A 158 5.94 27.92 -8.81
CA VAL A 158 7.25 27.26 -8.87
C VAL A 158 7.17 25.85 -8.29
N VAL A 159 6.55 25.67 -7.12
CA VAL A 159 6.38 24.33 -6.50
C VAL A 159 5.58 23.42 -7.43
N GLU A 160 4.45 23.89 -7.98
CA GLU A 160 3.67 23.08 -8.92
C GLU A 160 4.46 22.71 -10.18
N GLN A 161 5.24 23.64 -10.72
CA GLN A 161 6.09 23.38 -11.88
C GLN A 161 7.13 22.29 -11.58
N ILE A 162 7.78 22.33 -10.42
CA ILE A 162 8.74 21.30 -10.00
C ILE A 162 8.03 19.96 -9.84
N LEU A 163 6.90 19.90 -9.14
CA LEU A 163 6.15 18.65 -8.96
C LEU A 163 5.74 18.03 -10.30
N ARG A 164 5.22 18.83 -11.22
CA ARG A 164 4.81 18.36 -12.56
C ARG A 164 5.99 17.90 -13.41
N SER A 165 7.14 18.58 -13.33
CA SER A 165 8.34 18.16 -14.08
C SER A 165 8.87 16.78 -13.63
N HIS A 166 8.53 16.36 -12.40
CA HIS A 166 8.85 15.03 -11.87
C HIS A 166 7.68 14.02 -11.97
N GLY A 167 6.67 14.33 -12.79
CA GLY A 167 5.54 13.45 -13.05
C GLY A 167 4.52 13.34 -11.91
N LEU A 168 4.58 14.28 -10.95
CA LEU A 168 3.57 14.37 -9.89
C LEU A 168 2.43 15.28 -10.36
N ASN A 169 1.20 14.78 -10.30
CA ASN A 169 0.00 15.47 -10.74
C ASN A 169 -0.93 15.75 -9.55
N GLY A 170 -2.04 16.44 -9.78
CA GLY A 170 -3.01 16.80 -8.73
C GLY A 170 -3.64 15.62 -7.97
N ILE A 171 -3.42 14.37 -8.39
CA ILE A 171 -3.78 13.18 -7.64
C ILE A 171 -2.74 12.89 -6.53
N ASP A 172 -1.49 13.29 -6.73
CA ASP A 172 -0.37 12.99 -5.83
C ASP A 172 -0.24 14.02 -4.70
N TYR A 173 -0.79 15.23 -4.88
CA TYR A 173 -0.72 16.32 -3.91
C TYR A 173 -1.94 17.24 -3.97
N ARG A 174 -2.20 17.94 -2.88
CA ARG A 174 -3.20 19.00 -2.77
C ARG A 174 -2.61 20.20 -2.06
N LEU A 175 -2.81 21.38 -2.64
CA LEU A 175 -2.39 22.63 -2.04
C LEU A 175 -3.55 23.23 -1.23
N GLU A 176 -3.41 23.31 0.08
CA GLU A 176 -4.37 23.97 0.98
C GLU A 176 -3.72 25.24 1.53
N LEU A 177 -3.86 26.32 0.77
CA LEU A 177 -3.23 27.59 1.08
C LEU A 177 -4.23 28.51 1.76
N LYS A 178 -3.79 29.14 2.87
CA LYS A 178 -4.60 30.11 3.62
C LYS A 178 -4.39 31.56 3.16
N GLU A 179 -3.29 31.83 2.49
CA GLU A 179 -2.87 33.18 2.11
C GLU A 179 -2.66 33.28 0.60
N HIS A 180 -2.67 34.53 0.12
CA HIS A 180 -2.30 34.82 -1.27
C HIS A 180 -0.79 35.00 -1.37
N TYR A 181 -0.16 34.32 -2.32
CA TYR A 181 1.29 34.37 -2.56
C TYR A 181 1.54 35.13 -3.88
N PRO A 182 1.95 36.42 -3.81
CA PRO A 182 2.17 37.23 -4.99
C PRO A 182 3.38 36.72 -5.80
N ALA A 183 3.39 37.07 -7.07
CA ALA A 183 4.56 36.83 -7.92
C ALA A 183 5.77 37.64 -7.38
N ARG A 184 6.93 37.00 -7.41
CA ARG A 184 8.22 37.59 -7.05
C ARG A 184 9.03 37.79 -8.31
N GLU A 185 9.87 38.83 -8.30
CA GLU A 185 10.78 39.12 -9.41
C GLU A 185 11.73 37.95 -9.65
N PHE A 186 12.29 37.39 -8.57
CA PHE A 186 13.17 36.21 -8.60
C PHE A 186 12.84 35.25 -7.45
N ILE A 187 12.91 33.95 -7.75
CA ILE A 187 12.92 32.85 -6.79
C ILE A 187 14.11 31.98 -7.19
N THR A 188 15.00 31.71 -6.24
CA THR A 188 16.19 30.88 -6.48
C THR A 188 16.01 29.53 -5.79
N GLN A 189 16.20 28.47 -6.54
CA GLN A 189 16.38 27.11 -6.05
C GLN A 189 17.89 26.84 -6.01
N TRP A 190 18.40 26.40 -4.87
CA TRP A 190 19.83 26.14 -4.71
C TRP A 190 20.07 24.77 -4.08
N GLN A 191 20.51 23.81 -4.90
CA GLN A 191 20.81 22.42 -4.47
C GLN A 191 19.66 21.74 -3.68
N GLU A 192 18.45 22.02 -4.07
CA GLU A 192 17.21 21.49 -3.46
C GLU A 192 16.52 20.51 -4.41
#